data_ccd497b743b21ba3566051f76a9d5c1b
#
_entry.id   ccd497b743b21ba3566051f76a9d5c1b
#
_cell.length_a   1.000
_cell.length_b   1.000
_cell.length_c   1.000
_cell.angle_alpha   90.00
_cell.angle_beta   90.00
_cell.angle_gamma   90.00
#
_symmetry.space_group_name_H-M   'P 1'
#
loop_
_entity.id
_entity.type
_entity.pdbx_description
1 polymer ?
#
loop_
_entity_poly.entity_id
_entity_poly.type
_entity_poly.pdbx_seq_one_letter_code
_entity_poly.pdbx_strand_id
1 'polypeptide(L)'
;MSKLIIYFYGWGGGEHSKGLIALRERFKKNEVYAPFYDQIDPKSNYSILDALYIKSMDYEEVIVIGNSLGGYWANCFVEQYPAYSVILINPSLYPAETISKYGIQEEFLKNYRPSKFQNKNKWLFLSSHDEVIDPKIAKNLLSDCNATSWLNKVHAIQNYDFMIEKLVELGFE
;
A
#
# COMPACT_ATOMS: atom_id res chain seq x y z
N MET A 1 7.15 -23.46 2.44
CA MET A 1 7.10 -22.42 1.38
C MET A 1 7.42 -21.09 2.02
N SER A 2 8.38 -20.36 1.47
CA SER A 2 8.77 -19.04 2.00
C SER A 2 7.83 -17.98 1.45
N LYS A 3 7.25 -17.15 2.33
CA LYS A 3 6.30 -16.10 1.94
C LYS A 3 6.81 -14.74 2.39
N LEU A 4 6.61 -13.73 1.55
CA LEU A 4 6.99 -12.34 1.80
C LEU A 4 5.75 -11.45 1.79
N ILE A 5 5.60 -10.66 2.84
CA ILE A 5 4.62 -9.58 2.92
C ILE A 5 5.39 -8.26 2.85
N ILE A 6 5.21 -7.49 1.77
CA ILE A 6 5.80 -6.15 1.64
C ILE A 6 4.74 -5.14 2.09
N TYR A 7 5.07 -4.31 3.08
CA TYR A 7 4.14 -3.32 3.63
C TYR A 7 4.66 -1.89 3.45
N PHE A 8 3.96 -1.11 2.64
CA PHE A 8 4.17 0.33 2.52
C PHE A 8 3.23 1.07 3.48
N TYR A 9 3.81 1.74 4.48
CA TYR A 9 3.06 2.52 5.48
C TYR A 9 2.59 3.87 4.93
N GLY A 10 1.67 4.54 5.64
CA GLY A 10 1.16 5.86 5.27
C GLY A 10 2.08 7.01 5.69
N TRP A 11 1.64 8.23 5.39
CA TRP A 11 2.33 9.47 5.78
C TRP A 11 2.57 9.52 7.30
N GLY A 12 3.77 9.92 7.70
CA GLY A 12 4.19 9.94 9.10
C GLY A 12 4.41 8.55 9.72
N GLY A 13 4.20 7.48 8.93
CA GLY A 13 4.41 6.10 9.38
C GLY A 13 5.88 5.67 9.32
N GLY A 14 6.13 4.43 9.76
CA GLY A 14 7.44 3.78 9.81
C GLY A 14 7.32 2.44 10.54
N GLU A 15 8.40 2.02 11.19
CA GLU A 15 8.49 0.76 11.96
C GLU A 15 7.43 0.62 13.08
N HIS A 16 6.85 1.73 13.53
CA HIS A 16 5.81 1.77 14.56
C HIS A 16 4.39 1.86 14.00
N SER A 17 4.22 1.70 12.68
CA SER A 17 2.90 1.70 12.06
C SER A 17 2.05 0.54 12.59
N LYS A 18 0.82 0.82 13.02
CA LYS A 18 -0.08 -0.20 13.60
C LYS A 18 -0.33 -1.39 12.67
N GLY A 19 -0.48 -1.13 11.36
CA GLY A 19 -0.62 -2.20 10.37
C GLY A 19 0.61 -3.09 10.29
N LEU A 20 1.81 -2.52 10.34
CA LEU A 20 3.06 -3.28 10.32
C LEU A 20 3.22 -4.14 11.59
N ILE A 21 2.91 -3.57 12.76
CA ILE A 21 2.93 -4.28 14.03
C ILE A 21 1.95 -5.47 13.98
N ALA A 22 0.72 -5.26 13.56
CA ALA A 22 -0.29 -6.30 13.44
C ALA A 22 0.15 -7.44 12.51
N LEU A 23 0.79 -7.11 11.38
CA LEU A 23 1.34 -8.09 10.44
C LEU A 23 2.44 -8.93 11.10
N ARG A 24 3.42 -8.29 11.73
CA ARG A 24 4.55 -8.97 12.38
C ARG A 24 4.12 -9.84 13.56
N GLU A 25 3.12 -9.43 14.31
CA GLU A 25 2.56 -10.21 15.42
C GLU A 25 1.83 -11.47 14.94
N ARG A 26 1.06 -11.34 13.84
CA ARG A 26 0.25 -12.44 13.32
C ARG A 26 1.03 -13.42 12.45
N PHE A 27 1.91 -12.91 11.58
CA PHE A 27 2.60 -13.72 10.56
C PHE A 27 4.06 -13.99 10.92
N LYS A 28 4.30 -14.55 12.11
CA LYS A 28 5.67 -14.79 12.65
C LYS A 28 6.51 -15.77 11.83
N LYS A 29 5.89 -16.61 11.00
CA LYS A 29 6.57 -17.57 10.13
C LYS A 29 6.92 -17.00 8.75
N ASN A 30 6.38 -15.83 8.42
CA ASN A 30 6.58 -15.16 7.15
C ASN A 30 7.53 -13.99 7.33
N GLU A 31 8.24 -13.61 6.27
CA GLU A 31 8.94 -12.33 6.31
C GLU A 31 7.96 -11.19 6.08
N VAL A 32 7.93 -10.24 7.01
CA VAL A 32 7.18 -8.99 6.89
C VAL A 32 8.17 -7.85 6.74
N TYR A 33 8.32 -7.35 5.53
CA TYR A 33 9.28 -6.32 5.19
C TYR A 33 8.57 -4.99 4.90
N ALA A 34 9.00 -3.93 5.57
CA ALA A 34 8.56 -2.57 5.30
C ALA A 34 9.75 -1.75 4.81
N PRO A 35 9.79 -1.36 3.54
CA PRO A 35 10.87 -0.53 3.03
C PRO A 35 10.83 0.86 3.66
N PHE A 36 11.99 1.39 4.01
CA PHE A 36 12.11 2.82 4.26
C PHE A 36 12.03 3.57 2.92
N TYR A 37 11.23 4.61 2.86
CA TYR A 37 11.12 5.49 1.70
C TYR A 37 10.96 6.94 2.12
N ASP A 38 11.50 7.86 1.33
CA ASP A 38 11.36 9.29 1.57
C ASP A 38 9.92 9.72 1.28
N GLN A 39 9.24 10.25 2.29
CA GLN A 39 7.85 10.67 2.18
C GLN A 39 7.71 12.09 1.61
N ILE A 40 8.80 12.86 1.57
CA ILE A 40 8.84 14.23 1.07
C ILE A 40 9.26 14.26 -0.41
N ASP A 41 10.47 13.74 -0.70
CA ASP A 41 10.95 13.65 -2.09
C ASP A 41 10.88 12.21 -2.61
N PRO A 42 9.93 11.91 -3.51
CA PRO A 42 9.75 10.57 -4.04
C PRO A 42 10.83 10.14 -5.03
N LYS A 43 11.73 11.03 -5.44
CA LYS A 43 12.63 10.79 -6.57
C LYS A 43 13.52 9.57 -6.39
N SER A 44 14.07 9.37 -5.20
CA SER A 44 14.92 8.22 -4.87
C SER A 44 14.15 6.93 -4.66
N ASN A 45 12.85 7.01 -4.34
CA ASN A 45 12.06 5.84 -3.96
C ASN A 45 11.78 4.88 -5.13
N TYR A 46 11.83 5.37 -6.37
CA TYR A 46 11.55 4.50 -7.52
C TYR A 46 12.59 3.38 -7.68
N SER A 47 13.83 3.61 -7.28
CA SER A 47 14.87 2.56 -7.25
C SER A 47 14.64 1.51 -6.16
N ILE A 48 13.88 1.85 -5.10
CA ILE A 48 13.50 0.91 -4.04
C ILE A 48 12.58 -0.17 -4.61
N LEU A 49 11.72 0.17 -5.58
CA LEU A 49 10.82 -0.80 -6.21
C LEU A 49 11.59 -1.91 -6.93
N ASP A 50 12.68 -1.57 -7.62
CA ASP A 50 13.55 -2.55 -8.29
C ASP A 50 14.26 -3.43 -7.26
N ALA A 51 14.76 -2.86 -6.17
CA ALA A 51 15.40 -3.61 -5.10
C ALA A 51 14.42 -4.58 -4.41
N LEU A 52 13.17 -4.15 -4.21
CA LEU A 52 12.11 -5.00 -3.67
C LEU A 52 11.75 -6.15 -4.61
N TYR A 53 11.73 -5.90 -5.92
CA TYR A 53 11.53 -6.96 -6.91
C TYR A 53 12.62 -8.02 -6.83
N ILE A 54 13.89 -7.60 -6.78
CA ILE A 54 15.02 -8.54 -6.63
C ILE A 54 14.87 -9.36 -5.34
N LYS A 55 14.57 -8.69 -4.20
CA LYS A 55 14.32 -9.37 -2.92
C LYS A 55 13.17 -10.38 -3.03
N SER A 56 12.11 -10.04 -3.72
CA SER A 56 10.92 -10.87 -3.84
C SER A 56 11.16 -12.19 -4.60
N MET A 57 12.20 -12.25 -5.42
CA MET A 57 12.54 -13.46 -6.20
C MET A 57 13.01 -14.63 -5.31
N ASP A 58 13.38 -14.38 -4.05
CA ASP A 58 13.78 -15.41 -3.09
C ASP A 58 12.58 -16.10 -2.41
N TYR A 59 11.32 -15.69 -2.75
CA TYR A 59 10.10 -16.16 -2.09
C TYR A 59 9.15 -16.80 -3.11
N GLU A 60 8.47 -17.86 -2.67
CA GLU A 60 7.48 -18.58 -3.49
C GLU A 60 6.16 -17.81 -3.62
N GLU A 61 5.80 -17.09 -2.56
CA GLU A 61 4.60 -16.25 -2.53
C GLU A 61 4.93 -14.85 -2.00
N VAL A 62 4.47 -13.85 -2.71
CA VAL A 62 4.66 -12.44 -2.34
C VAL A 62 3.32 -11.71 -2.44
N ILE A 63 2.99 -10.96 -1.40
CA ILE A 63 1.89 -10.01 -1.42
C ILE A 63 2.37 -8.62 -1.01
N VAL A 64 1.82 -7.62 -1.67
CA VAL A 64 2.13 -6.22 -1.39
C VAL A 64 0.94 -5.56 -0.70
N ILE A 65 1.19 -4.76 0.32
CA ILE A 65 0.16 -4.03 1.04
C ILE A 65 0.55 -2.57 1.09
N GLY A 66 -0.39 -1.69 0.80
CA GLY A 66 -0.17 -0.25 0.88
C GLY A 66 -1.30 0.47 1.60
N ASN A 67 -0.94 1.26 2.62
CA ASN A 67 -1.86 2.08 3.38
C ASN A 67 -1.66 3.57 3.10
N SER A 68 -2.71 4.31 2.75
CA SER A 68 -2.66 5.75 2.49
C SER A 68 -1.58 6.11 1.45
N LEU A 69 -0.58 6.93 1.77
CA LEU A 69 0.57 7.23 0.90
C LEU A 69 1.29 5.96 0.45
N GLY A 70 1.41 4.96 1.32
CA GLY A 70 1.96 3.65 0.97
C GLY A 70 1.15 2.92 -0.11
N GLY A 71 -0.13 3.25 -0.25
CA GLY A 71 -0.98 2.73 -1.33
C GLY A 71 -0.53 3.17 -2.72
N TYR A 72 0.02 4.38 -2.86
CA TYR A 72 0.67 4.81 -4.09
C TYR A 72 1.88 3.93 -4.44
N TRP A 73 2.79 3.71 -3.48
CA TRP A 73 3.99 2.91 -3.71
C TRP A 73 3.69 1.45 -3.99
N ALA A 74 2.75 0.87 -3.24
CA ALA A 74 2.28 -0.49 -3.48
C ALA A 74 1.66 -0.64 -4.87
N ASN A 75 0.86 0.34 -5.30
CA ASN A 75 0.29 0.36 -6.65
C ASN A 75 1.39 0.51 -7.70
N CYS A 76 2.37 1.42 -7.54
CA CYS A 76 3.49 1.56 -8.46
C CYS A 76 4.27 0.24 -8.61
N PHE A 77 4.50 -0.47 -7.52
CA PHE A 77 5.21 -1.75 -7.54
C PHE A 77 4.46 -2.79 -8.39
N VAL A 78 3.16 -3.01 -8.15
CA VAL A 78 2.41 -4.03 -8.89
C VAL A 78 2.06 -3.62 -10.33
N GLU A 79 2.07 -2.34 -10.65
CA GLU A 79 1.97 -1.87 -12.03
C GLU A 79 3.26 -2.10 -12.82
N GLN A 80 4.41 -2.03 -12.15
CA GLN A 80 5.72 -2.34 -12.73
C GLN A 80 5.97 -3.85 -12.80
N TYR A 81 5.48 -4.61 -11.81
CA TYR A 81 5.64 -6.05 -11.67
C TYR A 81 4.27 -6.74 -11.52
N PRO A 82 3.51 -6.91 -12.62
CA PRO A 82 2.08 -7.27 -12.56
C PRO A 82 1.80 -8.73 -12.15
N ALA A 83 2.81 -9.55 -11.94
CA ALA A 83 2.66 -10.89 -11.39
C ALA A 83 2.23 -10.91 -9.92
N TYR A 84 2.43 -9.80 -9.19
CA TYR A 84 2.12 -9.71 -7.77
C TYR A 84 0.71 -9.18 -7.51
N SER A 85 0.15 -9.63 -6.39
CA SER A 85 -1.12 -9.16 -5.84
C SER A 85 -0.92 -8.04 -4.84
N VAL A 86 -1.91 -7.15 -4.70
CA VAL A 86 -1.83 -6.04 -3.74
C VAL A 86 -3.11 -5.83 -2.96
N ILE A 87 -2.97 -5.51 -1.68
CA ILE A 87 -4.03 -4.99 -0.81
C ILE A 87 -3.80 -3.48 -0.65
N LEU A 88 -4.77 -2.68 -1.06
CA LEU A 88 -4.76 -1.23 -0.95
C LEU A 88 -5.77 -0.77 0.12
N ILE A 89 -5.30 0.00 1.09
CA ILE A 89 -6.10 0.48 2.22
C ILE A 89 -6.10 2.01 2.17
N ASN A 90 -7.27 2.61 1.91
CA ASN A 90 -7.43 4.07 1.76
C ASN A 90 -6.32 4.71 0.91
N PRO A 91 -6.03 4.19 -0.31
CA PRO A 91 -4.80 4.55 -1.02
C PRO A 91 -4.83 5.99 -1.53
N SER A 92 -3.73 6.70 -1.32
CA SER A 92 -3.47 8.01 -1.94
C SER A 92 -2.92 7.78 -3.35
N LEU A 93 -3.80 7.71 -4.34
CA LEU A 93 -3.41 7.44 -5.74
C LEU A 93 -2.90 8.69 -6.48
N TYR A 94 -3.16 9.89 -5.93
CA TYR A 94 -2.62 11.18 -6.35
C TYR A 94 -1.90 11.85 -5.18
N PRO A 95 -0.72 11.33 -4.79
CA PRO A 95 -0.04 11.78 -3.58
C PRO A 95 0.33 13.27 -3.61
N ALA A 96 0.70 13.82 -4.76
CA ALA A 96 1.00 15.24 -4.89
C ALA A 96 -0.17 16.13 -4.40
N GLU A 97 -1.41 15.75 -4.72
CA GLU A 97 -2.61 16.49 -4.26
C GLU A 97 -2.88 16.22 -2.77
N THR A 98 -2.75 14.96 -2.35
CA THR A 98 -3.10 14.55 -0.98
C THR A 98 -2.16 15.13 0.06
N ILE A 99 -0.83 15.15 -0.21
CA ILE A 99 0.17 15.59 0.76
C ILE A 99 0.55 17.07 0.65
N SER A 100 0.13 17.78 -0.40
CA SER A 100 0.37 19.23 -0.55
C SER A 100 -0.12 20.03 0.66
N LYS A 101 -1.21 19.59 1.29
CA LYS A 101 -1.77 20.19 2.49
C LYS A 101 -0.86 20.13 3.73
N TYR A 102 0.18 19.32 3.70
CA TYR A 102 1.18 19.24 4.77
C TYR A 102 2.36 20.20 4.58
N GLY A 103 2.26 21.14 3.65
CA GLY A 103 3.28 22.17 3.43
C GLY A 103 4.51 21.69 2.67
N ILE A 104 4.41 20.59 1.96
CA ILE A 104 5.49 20.07 1.10
C ILE A 104 5.71 21.02 -0.07
N GLN A 105 6.96 21.35 -0.34
CA GLN A 105 7.33 22.24 -1.44
C GLN A 105 6.94 21.63 -2.80
N GLU A 106 6.40 22.46 -3.69
CA GLU A 106 5.90 22.04 -5.01
C GLU A 106 6.97 21.32 -5.85
N GLU A 107 8.24 21.68 -5.68
CA GLU A 107 9.35 21.04 -6.40
C GLU A 107 9.47 19.55 -6.10
N PHE A 108 9.17 19.12 -4.87
CA PHE A 108 9.16 17.70 -4.50
C PHE A 108 7.89 17.00 -5.01
N LEU A 109 6.73 17.69 -4.92
CA LEU A 109 5.46 17.13 -5.39
C LEU A 109 5.47 16.79 -6.89
N LYS A 110 6.20 17.55 -7.70
CA LYS A 110 6.38 17.30 -9.14
C LYS A 110 7.14 16.01 -9.45
N ASN A 111 7.84 15.43 -8.49
CA ASN A 111 8.58 14.18 -8.64
C ASN A 111 7.68 12.94 -8.53
N TYR A 112 6.42 13.07 -8.09
CA TYR A 112 5.46 11.98 -8.13
C TYR A 112 5.03 11.68 -9.57
N ARG A 113 5.22 10.44 -10.01
CA ARG A 113 4.82 10.00 -11.34
C ARG A 113 3.31 9.74 -11.37
N PRO A 114 2.64 9.93 -12.53
CA PRO A 114 1.24 9.55 -12.67
C PRO A 114 1.03 8.07 -12.35
N SER A 115 -0.03 7.78 -11.58
CA SER A 115 -0.43 6.40 -11.29
C SER A 115 -0.96 5.71 -12.54
N LYS A 116 -0.66 4.40 -12.66
CA LYS A 116 -1.24 3.48 -13.65
C LYS A 116 -2.18 2.53 -12.93
N PHE A 117 -3.15 1.96 -13.65
CA PHE A 117 -4.22 1.13 -13.07
C PHE A 117 -4.53 -0.09 -13.96
N GLN A 118 -3.51 -0.73 -14.52
CA GLN A 118 -3.65 -1.86 -15.45
C GLN A 118 -3.70 -3.22 -14.73
N ASN A 119 -2.99 -3.35 -13.61
CA ASN A 119 -3.01 -4.56 -12.81
C ASN A 119 -4.38 -4.71 -12.13
N LYS A 120 -5.01 -5.88 -12.30
CA LYS A 120 -6.34 -6.19 -11.75
C LYS A 120 -6.28 -7.00 -10.44
N ASN A 121 -5.13 -7.58 -10.09
CA ASN A 121 -4.94 -8.38 -8.88
C ASN A 121 -4.87 -7.50 -7.62
N LYS A 122 -5.94 -6.76 -7.35
CA LYS A 122 -6.04 -5.78 -6.27
C LYS A 122 -7.26 -6.05 -5.41
N TRP A 123 -7.08 -5.95 -4.10
CA TRP A 123 -8.13 -5.88 -3.10
C TRP A 123 -8.13 -4.49 -2.50
N LEU A 124 -9.27 -3.84 -2.51
CA LEU A 124 -9.42 -2.45 -2.10
C LEU A 124 -10.26 -2.37 -0.83
N PHE A 125 -9.71 -1.77 0.22
CA PHE A 125 -10.39 -1.46 1.47
C PHE A 125 -10.52 0.05 1.60
N LEU A 126 -11.76 0.54 1.65
CA LEU A 126 -12.08 1.96 1.69
C LEU A 126 -12.86 2.33 2.94
N SER A 127 -12.40 3.31 3.68
CA SER A 127 -13.12 3.89 4.80
C SER A 127 -14.26 4.78 4.31
N SER A 128 -15.48 4.50 4.74
CA SER A 128 -16.68 5.28 4.34
C SER A 128 -16.70 6.69 4.93
N HIS A 129 -15.94 6.93 5.99
CA HIS A 129 -15.81 8.22 6.69
C HIS A 129 -14.37 8.76 6.56
N ASP A 130 -13.71 8.52 5.43
CA ASP A 130 -12.37 9.03 5.17
C ASP A 130 -12.41 10.56 4.98
N GLU A 131 -11.81 11.28 5.93
CA GLU A 131 -11.73 12.73 5.96
C GLU A 131 -10.47 13.28 5.27
N VAL A 132 -9.59 12.40 4.81
CA VAL A 132 -8.29 12.76 4.21
C VAL A 132 -8.32 12.58 2.69
N ILE A 133 -8.87 11.46 2.23
CA ILE A 133 -8.91 11.07 0.82
C ILE A 133 -10.34 10.70 0.46
N ASP A 134 -10.92 11.31 -0.58
CA ASP A 134 -12.24 10.87 -1.06
C ASP A 134 -12.15 9.42 -1.58
N PRO A 135 -12.81 8.46 -0.90
CA PRO A 135 -12.73 7.06 -1.28
C PRO A 135 -13.32 6.76 -2.65
N LYS A 136 -14.18 7.64 -3.18
CA LYS A 136 -14.75 7.50 -4.52
C LYS A 136 -13.70 7.59 -5.62
N ILE A 137 -12.63 8.34 -5.39
CA ILE A 137 -11.50 8.43 -6.33
C ILE A 137 -10.89 7.05 -6.54
N ALA A 138 -10.48 6.39 -5.48
CA ALA A 138 -9.90 5.04 -5.55
C ALA A 138 -10.92 4.02 -6.10
N LYS A 139 -12.18 4.10 -5.67
CA LYS A 139 -13.25 3.21 -6.16
C LYS A 139 -13.46 3.32 -7.66
N ASN A 140 -13.42 4.52 -8.22
CA ASN A 140 -13.61 4.74 -9.65
C ASN A 140 -12.39 4.32 -10.47
N LEU A 141 -11.18 4.66 -10.02
CA LEU A 141 -9.93 4.34 -10.71
C LEU A 141 -9.60 2.85 -10.69
N LEU A 142 -10.02 2.15 -9.64
CA LEU A 142 -9.79 0.73 -9.42
C LEU A 142 -11.08 -0.10 -9.56
N SER A 143 -11.99 0.33 -10.44
CA SER A 143 -13.29 -0.33 -10.67
C SER A 143 -13.15 -1.81 -11.08
N ASP A 144 -12.07 -2.16 -11.77
CA ASP A 144 -11.77 -3.50 -12.27
C ASP A 144 -10.93 -4.34 -11.28
N CYS A 145 -10.80 -3.92 -10.02
CA CYS A 145 -10.11 -4.72 -9.01
C CYS A 145 -10.89 -6.00 -8.63
N ASN A 146 -10.21 -6.98 -8.03
CA ASN A 146 -10.83 -8.24 -7.61
C ASN A 146 -12.01 -8.03 -6.66
N ALA A 147 -11.85 -7.14 -5.67
CA ALA A 147 -12.92 -6.80 -4.75
C ALA A 147 -12.68 -5.43 -4.11
N THR A 148 -13.79 -4.75 -3.79
CA THR A 148 -13.79 -3.55 -2.95
C THR A 148 -14.60 -3.81 -1.70
N SER A 149 -14.01 -3.59 -0.52
CA SER A 149 -14.64 -3.70 0.78
C SER A 149 -14.76 -2.32 1.43
N TRP A 150 -15.97 -1.98 1.88
CA TRP A 150 -16.21 -0.73 2.60
C TRP A 150 -16.07 -0.94 4.09
N LEU A 151 -15.25 -0.13 4.72
CA LEU A 151 -15.02 -0.12 6.15
C LEU A 151 -15.82 1.03 6.78
N ASN A 152 -16.57 0.77 7.83
CA ASN A 152 -17.21 1.84 8.61
C ASN A 152 -16.17 2.48 9.55
N LYS A 153 -15.20 3.19 8.97
CA LYS A 153 -14.02 3.75 9.64
C LYS A 153 -13.67 5.12 9.05
N VAL A 154 -12.81 5.84 9.77
CA VAL A 154 -12.14 7.06 9.32
C VAL A 154 -10.80 6.70 8.62
N HIS A 155 -10.08 7.70 8.07
CA HIS A 155 -8.81 7.47 7.39
C HIS A 155 -7.77 6.77 8.27
N ALA A 156 -7.62 7.24 9.53
CA ALA A 156 -6.64 6.69 10.48
C ALA A 156 -7.15 5.39 11.12
N ILE A 157 -6.90 4.27 10.46
CA ILE A 157 -7.31 2.94 10.92
C ILE A 157 -6.57 2.54 12.20
N GLN A 158 -7.31 2.06 13.19
CA GLN A 158 -6.78 1.64 14.49
C GLN A 158 -6.66 0.12 14.63
N ASN A 159 -7.52 -0.63 13.93
CA ASN A 159 -7.56 -2.09 13.95
C ASN A 159 -7.53 -2.62 12.51
N TYR A 160 -6.62 -3.54 12.25
CA TYR A 160 -6.32 -4.11 10.94
C TYR A 160 -6.78 -5.57 10.78
N ASP A 161 -7.72 -6.07 11.60
CA ASP A 161 -8.21 -7.46 11.54
C ASP A 161 -8.72 -7.82 10.13
N PHE A 162 -9.43 -6.91 9.45
CA PHE A 162 -9.90 -7.10 8.07
C PHE A 162 -8.76 -7.40 7.09
N MET A 163 -7.59 -6.78 7.28
CA MET A 163 -6.40 -7.03 6.46
C MET A 163 -5.81 -8.41 6.77
N ILE A 164 -5.74 -8.75 8.05
CA ILE A 164 -5.27 -10.07 8.52
C ILE A 164 -6.18 -11.18 7.98
N GLU A 165 -7.50 -11.03 8.09
CA GLU A 165 -8.48 -11.97 7.55
C GLU A 165 -8.29 -12.17 6.05
N LYS A 166 -8.11 -11.09 5.29
CA LYS A 166 -7.85 -11.17 3.85
C LYS A 166 -6.57 -11.92 3.52
N LEU A 167 -5.50 -11.70 4.27
CA LEU A 167 -4.25 -12.43 4.07
C LEU A 167 -4.41 -13.93 4.35
N VAL A 168 -5.15 -14.30 5.39
CA VAL A 168 -5.47 -15.70 5.69
C VAL A 168 -6.30 -16.33 4.57
N GLU A 169 -7.33 -15.64 4.04
CA GLU A 169 -8.09 -16.08 2.86
C GLU A 169 -7.20 -16.31 1.63
N LEU A 170 -6.14 -15.52 1.47
CA LEU A 170 -5.16 -15.64 0.40
C LEU A 170 -4.05 -16.66 0.68
N GLY A 171 -4.16 -17.43 1.77
CA GLY A 171 -3.25 -18.51 2.11
C GLY A 171 -2.04 -18.13 2.94
N PHE A 172 -1.93 -16.89 3.43
CA PHE A 172 -0.87 -16.47 4.36
C PHE A 172 -1.24 -16.90 5.78
N GLU A 173 -0.32 -17.67 6.43
CA GLU A 173 -0.51 -18.22 7.77
C GLU A 173 0.63 -17.88 8.73
#